data_15dbd6dc29026afa950a9454bb5984f3
#
_entry.id   15dbd6dc29026afa950a9454bb5984f3
#
_cell.length_a   1.000
_cell.length_b   1.000
_cell.length_c   1.000
_cell.angle_alpha   90.00
_cell.angle_beta   90.00
_cell.angle_gamma   90.00
#
_symmetry.space_group_name_H-M   'P 1'
#
loop_
_entity.id
_entity.type
_entity.pdbx_description
1 polymer ?
#
loop_
_entity_poly.entity_id
_entity_poly.type
_entity_poly.pdbx_seq_one_letter_code
_entity_poly.pdbx_strand_id
1 'polypeptide(L)'
;MPVPIRDALTFDDVLLVPKRSSVHSRKDVDLSTKLSKNIKLNIPIVSANMDTVTESSMAISMAHNGGIGIIHRFMSMEHQVEEVLKVKRSESVIIEEPYTIWPSATMADAKRLMQEKGVSGLLVVDANKKLVGIITARDLLFEENDLSRVSDLMTPMKSLHTARANTSIDEARQLLRKYKVEKLPLVDDEGHLHGLITSKDMVTIAESPQACKDSKGQLLVGAAVGIKEGYLERARALVDAGADALVVDVAHGHSDRVLNVIQKLKKELSQVDVIAGNVATPEGTKDLIAAGADAVKVGIGSGSICITRIVTGAGVPQLTAVLECAEAAEASKVPIIADGGIRNSGDITKALAVGASSVMIGSMLAGTEESPGVTVMRNGRKYKLHRGMA
;
A
#
# COMPACT_ATOMS: atom_id res chain seq x y z
N MET A 1 16.35 28.83 -35.54
CA MET A 1 17.62 28.48 -34.86
C MET A 1 17.69 26.94 -34.79
N PRO A 2 18.84 26.32 -35.03
CA PRO A 2 18.96 24.88 -34.86
C PRO A 2 18.69 24.54 -33.40
N VAL A 3 17.86 23.51 -33.15
CA VAL A 3 17.61 23.01 -31.81
C VAL A 3 18.92 22.42 -31.27
N PRO A 4 19.45 22.88 -30.11
CA PRO A 4 20.69 22.32 -29.57
C PRO A 4 20.47 20.85 -29.19
N ILE A 5 21.24 19.95 -29.78
CA ILE A 5 21.30 18.55 -29.40
C ILE A 5 22.30 18.45 -28.25
N ARG A 6 21.87 17.91 -27.12
CA ARG A 6 22.73 17.67 -25.95
C ARG A 6 22.86 16.19 -25.67
N ASP A 7 23.98 15.77 -25.08
CA ASP A 7 24.17 14.41 -24.61
C ASP A 7 23.26 14.12 -23.41
N ALA A 8 22.70 12.91 -23.38
CA ALA A 8 21.89 12.42 -22.29
C ALA A 8 22.10 10.92 -22.13
N LEU A 9 22.11 10.42 -20.90
CA LEU A 9 22.56 9.07 -20.53
C LEU A 9 21.39 8.22 -20.01
N THR A 10 21.46 6.91 -20.31
CA THR A 10 20.63 5.87 -19.69
C THR A 10 21.41 5.14 -18.59
N PHE A 11 20.78 4.18 -17.92
CA PHE A 11 21.49 3.37 -16.92
C PHE A 11 22.59 2.49 -17.51
N ASP A 12 22.51 2.12 -18.78
CA ASP A 12 23.54 1.29 -19.44
C ASP A 12 24.82 2.06 -19.77
N ASP A 13 24.73 3.39 -19.88
CA ASP A 13 25.85 4.23 -20.31
C ASP A 13 26.86 4.51 -19.18
N VAL A 14 26.53 4.17 -17.94
CA VAL A 14 27.34 4.52 -16.76
C VAL A 14 27.52 3.36 -15.81
N LEU A 15 28.61 3.44 -15.01
CA LEU A 15 28.88 2.59 -13.87
C LEU A 15 29.18 3.44 -12.64
N LEU A 16 28.80 2.97 -11.46
CA LEU A 16 29.22 3.57 -10.20
C LEU A 16 30.66 3.21 -9.91
N VAL A 17 31.48 4.22 -9.61
CA VAL A 17 32.90 4.00 -9.24
C VAL A 17 32.93 3.56 -7.77
N PRO A 18 33.45 2.35 -7.46
CA PRO A 18 33.62 1.88 -6.10
C PRO A 18 34.48 2.82 -5.27
N LYS A 19 34.05 3.14 -4.06
CA LYS A 19 34.83 3.97 -3.12
C LYS A 19 35.13 3.18 -1.84
N ARG A 20 36.08 3.68 -1.03
CA ARG A 20 36.34 3.14 0.30
C ARG A 20 35.03 3.13 1.12
N SER A 21 34.73 1.99 1.73
CA SER A 21 33.53 1.81 2.55
C SER A 21 33.92 1.45 4.00
N SER A 22 33.14 1.95 4.95
CA SER A 22 33.18 1.55 6.36
C SER A 22 32.12 0.50 6.69
N VAL A 23 31.31 0.08 5.72
CA VAL A 23 30.27 -0.93 5.90
C VAL A 23 30.92 -2.32 6.01
N HIS A 24 30.69 -3.01 7.13
CA HIS A 24 31.25 -4.35 7.39
C HIS A 24 30.30 -5.48 6.99
N SER A 25 29.00 -5.25 7.04
CA SER A 25 28.00 -6.24 6.71
C SER A 25 26.84 -5.62 5.92
N ARG A 26 26.19 -6.41 5.05
CA ARG A 26 24.94 -5.99 4.38
C ARG A 26 23.84 -5.63 5.37
N LYS A 27 23.87 -6.18 6.59
CA LYS A 27 22.92 -5.88 7.67
C LYS A 27 23.08 -4.47 8.25
N ASP A 28 24.23 -3.83 8.04
CA ASP A 28 24.55 -2.49 8.54
C ASP A 28 24.02 -1.39 7.59
N VAL A 29 23.45 -1.78 6.43
CA VAL A 29 22.94 -0.85 5.43
C VAL A 29 21.47 -0.53 5.73
N ASP A 30 21.18 0.74 5.98
CA ASP A 30 19.82 1.27 6.07
C ASP A 30 19.29 1.55 4.65
N LEU A 31 18.21 0.88 4.25
CA LEU A 31 17.55 1.05 2.96
C LEU A 31 16.31 1.95 3.08
N SER A 32 16.02 2.45 4.29
CA SER A 32 14.84 3.30 4.50
C SER A 32 14.92 4.59 3.69
N THR A 33 13.77 5.01 3.18
CA THR A 33 13.67 6.19 2.31
C THR A 33 12.31 6.86 2.46
N LYS A 34 12.11 7.95 1.71
CA LYS A 34 10.82 8.63 1.58
C LYS A 34 10.21 8.35 0.22
N LEU A 35 8.96 7.88 0.23
CA LEU A 35 8.11 7.83 -0.98
C LEU A 35 7.64 9.24 -1.35
N SER A 36 7.20 9.98 -0.33
CA SER A 36 6.63 11.33 -0.42
C SER A 36 7.01 12.14 0.81
N LYS A 37 6.52 13.36 0.94
CA LYS A 37 6.82 14.22 2.11
C LYS A 37 6.54 13.53 3.44
N ASN A 38 5.43 12.79 3.54
CA ASN A 38 4.94 12.23 4.80
C ASN A 38 5.07 10.69 4.88
N ILE A 39 5.24 9.98 3.75
CA ILE A 39 5.30 8.52 3.71
C ILE A 39 6.75 8.05 3.64
N LYS A 40 7.12 7.17 4.59
CA LYS A 40 8.41 6.47 4.61
C LYS A 40 8.25 5.04 4.11
N LEU A 41 9.28 4.53 3.45
CA LEU A 41 9.43 3.13 3.07
C LEU A 41 10.68 2.55 3.73
N ASN A 42 10.67 1.25 4.00
CA ASN A 42 11.81 0.53 4.55
C ASN A 42 12.78 0.03 3.46
N ILE A 43 12.29 -0.08 2.21
CA ILE A 43 13.12 -0.27 1.01
C ILE A 43 12.65 0.70 -0.10
N PRO A 44 13.54 1.16 -0.99
CA PRO A 44 13.22 2.18 -1.99
C PRO A 44 12.50 1.62 -3.23
N ILE A 45 11.53 0.71 -3.05
CA ILE A 45 10.88 -0.01 -4.15
C ILE A 45 9.37 0.22 -4.14
N VAL A 46 8.83 0.59 -5.31
CA VAL A 46 7.41 0.83 -5.57
C VAL A 46 6.96 -0.07 -6.73
N SER A 47 5.86 -0.81 -6.62
CA SER A 47 5.32 -1.53 -7.78
C SER A 47 4.45 -0.62 -8.64
N ALA A 48 4.61 -0.74 -9.96
CA ALA A 48 4.00 0.15 -10.93
C ALA A 48 2.48 -0.04 -11.02
N ASN A 49 1.78 1.07 -11.21
CA ASN A 49 0.32 1.14 -11.33
C ASN A 49 -0.20 0.66 -12.70
N MET A 50 0.17 -0.56 -13.06
CA MET A 50 -0.18 -1.21 -14.32
C MET A 50 -1.11 -2.40 -14.07
N ASP A 51 -2.07 -2.62 -14.97
CA ASP A 51 -3.07 -3.68 -14.86
C ASP A 51 -2.48 -5.12 -14.95
N THR A 52 -1.22 -5.23 -15.30
CA THR A 52 -0.46 -6.49 -15.32
C THR A 52 0.62 -6.54 -14.23
N VAL A 53 0.63 -5.60 -13.29
CA VAL A 53 1.64 -5.52 -12.22
C VAL A 53 1.02 -5.42 -10.83
N THR A 54 0.14 -4.45 -10.58
CA THR A 54 -0.27 -4.14 -9.20
C THR A 54 -1.78 -4.10 -9.01
N GLU A 55 -2.28 -5.14 -8.39
CA GLU A 55 -3.54 -5.22 -7.66
C GLU A 55 -3.26 -5.56 -6.19
N SER A 56 -4.26 -5.90 -5.40
CA SER A 56 -4.12 -6.12 -3.94
C SER A 56 -3.05 -7.13 -3.57
N SER A 57 -2.93 -8.26 -4.28
CA SER A 57 -1.93 -9.30 -3.97
C SER A 57 -0.49 -8.78 -4.05
N MET A 58 -0.16 -8.06 -5.14
CA MET A 58 1.15 -7.41 -5.29
C MET A 58 1.34 -6.31 -4.27
N ALA A 59 0.33 -5.47 -4.01
CA ALA A 59 0.44 -4.38 -3.05
C ALA A 59 0.69 -4.89 -1.62
N ILE A 60 0.03 -5.98 -1.22
CA ILE A 60 0.26 -6.67 0.06
C ILE A 60 1.71 -7.17 0.14
N SER A 61 2.17 -7.91 -0.87
CA SER A 61 3.54 -8.43 -0.91
C SER A 61 4.58 -7.31 -0.86
N MET A 62 4.37 -6.23 -1.61
CA MET A 62 5.26 -5.06 -1.59
C MET A 62 5.34 -4.42 -0.22
N ALA A 63 4.20 -4.19 0.44
CA ALA A 63 4.16 -3.57 1.76
C ALA A 63 4.81 -4.46 2.83
N HIS A 64 4.58 -5.79 2.81
CA HIS A 64 5.23 -6.77 3.69
C HIS A 64 6.76 -6.73 3.59
N ASN A 65 7.28 -6.55 2.38
CA ASN A 65 8.72 -6.49 2.11
C ASN A 65 9.32 -5.08 2.30
N GLY A 66 8.55 -4.12 2.80
CA GLY A 66 9.05 -2.79 3.15
C GLY A 66 8.96 -1.74 2.02
N GLY A 67 8.35 -2.08 0.90
CA GLY A 67 8.01 -1.17 -0.20
C GLY A 67 6.55 -0.72 -0.15
N ILE A 68 5.99 -0.35 -1.31
CA ILE A 68 4.57 -0.02 -1.48
C ILE A 68 4.08 -0.40 -2.87
N GLY A 69 2.83 -0.86 -2.97
CA GLY A 69 2.15 -1.07 -4.25
C GLY A 69 1.21 0.08 -4.59
N ILE A 70 1.16 0.44 -5.89
CA ILE A 70 0.23 1.44 -6.39
C ILE A 70 -0.84 0.74 -7.23
N ILE A 71 -2.08 0.66 -6.72
CA ILE A 71 -3.20 0.04 -7.43
C ILE A 71 -3.53 0.84 -8.69
N HIS A 72 -3.60 0.15 -9.83
CA HIS A 72 -3.87 0.78 -11.12
C HIS A 72 -5.32 1.27 -11.26
N ARG A 73 -5.58 2.21 -12.20
CA ARG A 73 -6.89 2.83 -12.44
C ARG A 73 -7.68 2.26 -13.61
N PHE A 74 -7.18 1.21 -14.25
CA PHE A 74 -7.80 0.60 -15.46
C PHE A 74 -8.86 -0.44 -15.09
N MET A 75 -9.72 -0.05 -14.15
CA MET A 75 -10.87 -0.79 -13.65
C MET A 75 -11.95 0.20 -13.21
N SER A 76 -13.15 -0.28 -12.85
CA SER A 76 -14.19 0.58 -12.29
C SER A 76 -13.71 1.22 -10.96
N MET A 77 -14.36 2.27 -10.53
CA MET A 77 -14.04 2.92 -9.25
C MET A 77 -14.28 1.96 -8.09
N GLU A 78 -15.40 1.26 -8.13
CA GLU A 78 -15.82 0.31 -7.09
C GLU A 78 -14.80 -0.82 -6.95
N HIS A 79 -14.32 -1.38 -8.07
CA HIS A 79 -13.33 -2.45 -8.04
C HIS A 79 -11.97 -1.94 -7.52
N GLN A 80 -11.55 -0.73 -7.89
CA GLN A 80 -10.31 -0.15 -7.37
C GLN A 80 -10.41 0.10 -5.85
N VAL A 81 -11.55 0.54 -5.36
CA VAL A 81 -11.86 0.67 -3.93
C VAL A 81 -11.78 -0.68 -3.22
N GLU A 82 -12.36 -1.74 -3.80
CA GLU A 82 -12.26 -3.10 -3.25
C GLU A 82 -10.81 -3.58 -3.15
N GLU A 83 -9.97 -3.32 -4.15
CA GLU A 83 -8.56 -3.69 -4.13
C GLU A 83 -7.81 -2.96 -3.00
N VAL A 84 -8.06 -1.66 -2.78
CA VAL A 84 -7.50 -0.90 -1.65
C VAL A 84 -7.98 -1.51 -0.32
N LEU A 85 -9.28 -1.77 -0.18
CA LEU A 85 -9.84 -2.37 1.04
C LEU A 85 -9.25 -3.76 1.34
N LYS A 86 -8.97 -4.59 0.31
CA LYS A 86 -8.30 -5.89 0.50
C LYS A 86 -6.92 -5.71 1.11
N VAL A 87 -6.13 -4.72 0.65
CA VAL A 87 -4.82 -4.42 1.24
C VAL A 87 -4.96 -3.97 2.70
N LYS A 88 -5.85 -3.03 2.98
CA LYS A 88 -6.06 -2.50 4.32
C LYS A 88 -6.56 -3.54 5.32
N ARG A 89 -7.35 -4.51 4.86
CA ARG A 89 -7.88 -5.61 5.68
C ARG A 89 -6.93 -6.79 5.82
N SER A 90 -5.94 -6.92 4.94
CA SER A 90 -5.03 -8.08 4.94
C SER A 90 -4.19 -8.16 6.21
N GLU A 91 -3.82 -7.01 6.77
CA GLU A 91 -3.22 -6.88 8.09
C GLU A 91 -3.83 -5.67 8.81
N SER A 92 -4.86 -5.91 9.58
CA SER A 92 -5.33 -4.94 10.58
C SER A 92 -5.00 -5.52 11.94
N VAL A 93 -4.14 -4.84 12.70
CA VAL A 93 -3.87 -5.22 14.09
C VAL A 93 -5.11 -5.05 14.93
N ILE A 94 -5.92 -4.04 14.58
CA ILE A 94 -7.19 -3.73 15.23
C ILE A 94 -8.30 -3.98 14.21
N ILE A 95 -9.12 -4.98 14.46
CA ILE A 95 -10.36 -5.21 13.73
C ILE A 95 -11.37 -4.19 14.27
N GLU A 96 -11.55 -3.06 13.58
CA GLU A 96 -12.43 -1.96 14.04
C GLU A 96 -13.91 -2.38 14.08
N GLU A 97 -14.34 -3.27 13.18
CA GLU A 97 -15.71 -3.83 13.14
C GLU A 97 -15.67 -5.35 13.28
N PRO A 98 -15.41 -5.89 14.48
CA PRO A 98 -15.41 -7.32 14.69
C PRO A 98 -16.82 -7.89 14.56
N TYR A 99 -16.91 -9.15 14.09
CA TYR A 99 -18.20 -9.80 14.00
C TYR A 99 -18.81 -10.00 15.38
N THR A 100 -20.06 -9.59 15.51
CA THR A 100 -20.82 -9.62 16.76
C THR A 100 -22.04 -10.53 16.64
N ILE A 101 -22.55 -11.00 17.80
CA ILE A 101 -23.76 -11.80 17.91
C ILE A 101 -24.53 -11.34 19.17
N TRP A 102 -25.84 -11.55 19.18
CA TRP A 102 -26.69 -11.25 20.33
C TRP A 102 -26.65 -12.36 21.38
N PRO A 103 -26.75 -12.03 22.69
CA PRO A 103 -26.83 -13.06 23.76
C PRO A 103 -27.99 -14.04 23.59
N SER A 104 -29.09 -13.59 22.98
CA SER A 104 -30.30 -14.40 22.72
C SER A 104 -30.22 -15.29 21.49
N ALA A 105 -29.18 -15.15 20.66
CA ALA A 105 -28.96 -16.01 19.49
C ALA A 105 -28.67 -17.45 19.93
N THR A 106 -28.85 -18.41 19.01
CA THR A 106 -28.62 -19.82 19.25
C THR A 106 -27.18 -20.23 18.90
N MET A 107 -26.76 -21.38 19.40
CA MET A 107 -25.49 -22.01 19.03
C MET A 107 -25.42 -22.25 17.52
N ALA A 108 -26.51 -22.70 16.89
CA ALA A 108 -26.59 -22.88 15.44
C ALA A 108 -26.31 -21.56 14.68
N ASP A 109 -26.85 -20.44 15.16
CA ASP A 109 -26.58 -19.13 14.57
C ASP A 109 -25.11 -18.72 14.71
N ALA A 110 -24.50 -18.97 15.87
CA ALA A 110 -23.08 -18.70 16.11
C ALA A 110 -22.19 -19.55 15.19
N LYS A 111 -22.45 -20.86 15.09
CA LYS A 111 -21.72 -21.78 14.19
C LYS A 111 -21.81 -21.32 12.72
N ARG A 112 -23.02 -21.03 12.26
CA ARG A 112 -23.28 -20.55 10.90
C ARG A 112 -22.50 -19.26 10.62
N LEU A 113 -22.61 -18.28 11.50
CA LEU A 113 -21.93 -16.98 11.32
C LEU A 113 -20.40 -17.14 11.33
N MET A 114 -19.86 -17.95 12.22
CA MET A 114 -18.41 -18.26 12.24
C MET A 114 -17.96 -18.92 10.94
N GLN A 115 -18.74 -19.85 10.39
CA GLN A 115 -18.42 -20.54 9.13
C GLN A 115 -18.53 -19.59 7.93
N GLU A 116 -19.60 -18.82 7.83
CA GLU A 116 -19.80 -17.85 6.74
C GLU A 116 -18.72 -16.77 6.71
N LYS A 117 -18.25 -16.33 7.88
CA LYS A 117 -17.24 -15.26 8.01
C LYS A 117 -15.82 -15.78 8.14
N GLY A 118 -15.61 -17.10 8.23
CA GLY A 118 -14.28 -17.71 8.37
C GLY A 118 -13.57 -17.33 9.67
N VAL A 119 -14.32 -17.13 10.77
CA VAL A 119 -13.76 -16.70 12.06
C VAL A 119 -13.97 -17.78 13.15
N SER A 120 -13.07 -17.82 14.13
CA SER A 120 -13.10 -18.77 15.24
C SER A 120 -13.74 -18.21 16.51
N GLY A 121 -14.40 -17.06 16.45
CA GLY A 121 -15.08 -16.46 17.60
C GLY A 121 -15.79 -15.17 17.24
N LEU A 122 -16.83 -14.88 18.02
CA LEU A 122 -17.71 -13.72 17.87
C LEU A 122 -17.78 -12.97 19.19
N LEU A 123 -17.81 -11.65 19.12
CA LEU A 123 -18.04 -10.82 20.29
C LEU A 123 -19.54 -10.74 20.55
N VAL A 124 -19.94 -10.92 21.82
CA VAL A 124 -21.34 -10.86 22.20
C VAL A 124 -21.64 -9.47 22.72
N VAL A 125 -22.62 -8.78 22.09
CA VAL A 125 -22.98 -7.40 22.42
C VAL A 125 -24.47 -7.28 22.73
N ASP A 126 -24.82 -6.33 23.60
CA ASP A 126 -26.21 -5.98 23.90
C ASP A 126 -26.80 -4.97 22.90
N ALA A 127 -28.05 -4.57 23.12
CA ALA A 127 -28.76 -3.61 22.27
C ALA A 127 -28.12 -2.23 22.19
N ASN A 128 -27.25 -1.89 23.14
CA ASN A 128 -26.50 -0.62 23.19
C ASN A 128 -25.07 -0.77 22.63
N LYS A 129 -24.76 -1.89 21.95
CA LYS A 129 -23.42 -2.23 21.48
C LYS A 129 -22.36 -2.37 22.58
N LYS A 130 -22.78 -2.59 23.82
CA LYS A 130 -21.83 -2.88 24.91
C LYS A 130 -21.40 -4.35 24.84
N LEU A 131 -20.13 -4.58 25.09
CA LEU A 131 -19.57 -5.93 25.16
C LEU A 131 -20.09 -6.65 26.41
N VAL A 132 -20.75 -7.78 26.23
CA VAL A 132 -21.25 -8.62 27.33
C VAL A 132 -20.56 -9.97 27.43
N GLY A 133 -19.82 -10.38 26.38
CA GLY A 133 -19.07 -11.62 26.39
C GLY A 133 -18.36 -11.91 25.06
N ILE A 134 -17.77 -13.09 24.99
CA ILE A 134 -17.20 -13.67 23.77
C ILE A 134 -17.63 -15.13 23.66
N ILE A 135 -17.94 -15.57 22.43
CA ILE A 135 -18.16 -16.98 22.13
C ILE A 135 -17.18 -17.44 21.07
N THR A 136 -16.53 -18.56 21.29
CA THR A 136 -15.49 -19.10 20.41
C THR A 136 -15.84 -20.50 19.95
N ALA A 137 -15.17 -20.97 18.90
CA ALA A 137 -15.33 -22.35 18.43
C ALA A 137 -15.03 -23.38 19.52
N ARG A 138 -14.16 -23.05 20.51
CA ARG A 138 -13.84 -23.90 21.66
C ARG A 138 -15.04 -24.05 22.59
N ASP A 139 -15.80 -22.97 22.82
CA ASP A 139 -17.00 -22.98 23.67
C ASP A 139 -18.12 -23.83 23.05
N LEU A 140 -18.13 -23.94 21.71
CA LEU A 140 -19.11 -24.70 20.95
C LEU A 140 -18.73 -26.16 20.72
N LEU A 141 -17.50 -26.56 21.06
CA LEU A 141 -16.95 -27.89 20.69
C LEU A 141 -17.65 -29.05 21.38
N PHE A 142 -18.09 -28.84 22.61
CA PHE A 142 -18.68 -29.89 23.46
C PHE A 142 -20.18 -29.74 23.67
N GLU A 143 -20.82 -28.77 23.03
CA GLU A 143 -22.24 -28.52 23.12
C GLU A 143 -22.97 -29.23 21.95
N GLU A 144 -23.92 -30.06 22.28
CA GLU A 144 -24.69 -30.86 21.31
C GLU A 144 -26.05 -30.22 20.96
N ASN A 145 -26.57 -29.32 21.82
CA ASN A 145 -27.87 -28.73 21.63
C ASN A 145 -27.76 -27.41 20.82
N ASP A 146 -28.09 -27.50 19.55
CA ASP A 146 -28.06 -26.34 18.63
C ASP A 146 -28.98 -25.19 19.02
N LEU A 147 -29.94 -25.41 19.91
CA LEU A 147 -30.87 -24.39 20.43
C LEU A 147 -30.36 -23.69 21.70
N SER A 148 -29.26 -24.16 22.30
CA SER A 148 -28.63 -23.48 23.45
C SER A 148 -28.33 -22.03 23.13
N ARG A 149 -28.59 -21.15 24.08
CA ARG A 149 -28.38 -19.70 23.89
C ARG A 149 -26.90 -19.36 24.00
N VAL A 150 -26.47 -18.41 23.20
CA VAL A 150 -25.12 -17.85 23.27
C VAL A 150 -24.79 -17.33 24.67
N SER A 151 -25.77 -16.72 25.37
CA SER A 151 -25.61 -16.24 26.76
C SER A 151 -25.19 -17.33 27.74
N ASP A 152 -25.58 -18.59 27.50
CA ASP A 152 -25.34 -19.71 28.41
C ASP A 152 -23.97 -20.36 28.14
N LEU A 153 -23.44 -20.18 26.93
CA LEU A 153 -22.19 -20.79 26.44
C LEU A 153 -21.00 -19.82 26.41
N MET A 154 -21.26 -18.52 26.31
CA MET A 154 -20.22 -17.50 26.16
C MET A 154 -19.36 -17.35 27.41
N THR A 155 -18.12 -16.94 27.24
CA THR A 155 -17.33 -16.36 28.33
C THR A 155 -17.85 -14.95 28.64
N PRO A 156 -18.42 -14.70 29.82
CA PRO A 156 -19.05 -13.42 30.14
C PRO A 156 -18.00 -12.32 30.38
N MET A 157 -18.39 -11.05 30.19
CA MET A 157 -17.55 -9.86 30.30
C MET A 157 -16.72 -9.84 31.61
N LYS A 158 -17.28 -10.24 32.74
CA LYS A 158 -16.59 -10.29 34.05
C LYS A 158 -15.36 -11.22 34.07
N SER A 159 -15.30 -12.17 33.15
CA SER A 159 -14.20 -13.16 33.01
C SER A 159 -13.32 -12.85 31.80
N LEU A 160 -13.61 -11.79 31.05
CA LEU A 160 -12.83 -11.37 29.89
C LEU A 160 -11.69 -10.42 30.29
N HIS A 161 -10.60 -10.54 29.57
CA HIS A 161 -9.57 -9.52 29.55
C HIS A 161 -9.84 -8.60 28.37
N THR A 162 -9.99 -7.31 28.64
CA THR A 162 -10.21 -6.27 27.64
C THR A 162 -9.10 -5.22 27.72
N ALA A 163 -8.99 -4.37 26.72
CA ALA A 163 -8.10 -3.22 26.71
C ALA A 163 -8.87 -1.97 26.26
N ARG A 164 -8.29 -0.80 26.45
CA ARG A 164 -8.90 0.46 26.02
C ARG A 164 -8.78 0.62 24.51
N ALA A 165 -9.70 1.39 23.92
CA ALA A 165 -9.71 1.67 22.48
C ALA A 165 -8.40 2.27 21.93
N ASN A 166 -7.64 3.01 22.77
CA ASN A 166 -6.37 3.63 22.42
C ASN A 166 -5.13 2.82 22.83
N THR A 167 -5.29 1.54 23.19
CA THR A 167 -4.17 0.66 23.58
C THR A 167 -3.21 0.49 22.40
N SER A 168 -1.91 0.71 22.66
CA SER A 168 -0.87 0.51 21.66
C SER A 168 -0.68 -0.98 21.32
N ILE A 169 -0.11 -1.26 20.15
CA ILE A 169 0.17 -2.64 19.71
C ILE A 169 1.08 -3.38 20.69
N ASP A 170 2.09 -2.69 21.23
CA ASP A 170 3.03 -3.30 22.18
C ASP A 170 2.36 -3.62 23.51
N GLU A 171 1.49 -2.74 24.01
CA GLU A 171 0.68 -3.02 25.20
C GLU A 171 -0.29 -4.19 24.95
N ALA A 172 -0.98 -4.21 23.81
CA ALA A 172 -1.86 -5.32 23.44
C ALA A 172 -1.11 -6.66 23.41
N ARG A 173 0.11 -6.68 22.82
CA ARG A 173 0.99 -7.86 22.79
C ARG A 173 1.34 -8.33 24.22
N GLN A 174 1.67 -7.40 25.12
CA GLN A 174 1.97 -7.73 26.51
C GLN A 174 0.76 -8.30 27.24
N LEU A 175 -0.45 -7.74 27.00
CA LEU A 175 -1.71 -8.22 27.59
C LEU A 175 -2.08 -9.62 27.08
N LEU A 176 -2.04 -9.86 25.76
CA LEU A 176 -2.27 -11.18 25.16
C LEU A 176 -1.33 -12.24 25.74
N ARG A 177 -0.03 -11.91 25.88
CA ARG A 177 0.98 -12.79 26.46
C ARG A 177 0.75 -13.03 27.97
N LYS A 178 0.49 -11.97 28.72
CA LYS A 178 0.30 -12.01 30.20
C LYS A 178 -0.88 -12.88 30.59
N TYR A 179 -2.01 -12.66 29.89
CA TYR A 179 -3.26 -13.37 30.17
C TYR A 179 -3.43 -14.67 29.38
N LYS A 180 -2.52 -14.97 28.44
CA LYS A 180 -2.55 -16.16 27.58
C LYS A 180 -3.88 -16.28 26.80
N VAL A 181 -4.43 -15.17 26.34
CA VAL A 181 -5.66 -15.11 25.55
C VAL A 181 -5.34 -14.93 24.06
N GLU A 182 -6.20 -15.47 23.21
CA GLU A 182 -6.06 -15.35 21.75
C GLU A 182 -6.76 -14.12 21.19
N LYS A 183 -7.71 -13.55 21.95
CA LYS A 183 -8.56 -12.43 21.52
C LYS A 183 -8.65 -11.41 22.63
N LEU A 184 -8.37 -10.15 22.30
CA LEU A 184 -8.37 -9.01 23.22
C LEU A 184 -9.36 -7.95 22.69
N PRO A 185 -10.62 -7.94 23.17
CA PRO A 185 -11.57 -6.90 22.80
C PRO A 185 -11.12 -5.52 23.31
N LEU A 186 -11.33 -4.50 22.47
CA LEU A 186 -11.09 -3.10 22.81
C LEU A 186 -12.42 -2.43 23.15
N VAL A 187 -12.47 -1.80 24.30
CA VAL A 187 -13.67 -1.12 24.79
C VAL A 187 -13.36 0.28 25.30
N ASP A 188 -14.38 1.16 25.29
CA ASP A 188 -14.28 2.46 25.97
C ASP A 188 -14.54 2.33 27.48
N ASP A 189 -14.47 3.44 28.19
CA ASP A 189 -14.69 3.49 29.65
C ASP A 189 -16.17 3.18 30.03
N GLU A 190 -17.09 3.19 29.05
CA GLU A 190 -18.52 2.84 29.22
C GLU A 190 -18.81 1.39 28.84
N GLY A 191 -17.82 0.66 28.31
CA GLY A 191 -17.91 -0.75 27.90
C GLY A 191 -18.42 -0.96 26.48
N HIS A 192 -18.52 0.07 25.65
CA HIS A 192 -18.86 -0.08 24.24
C HIS A 192 -17.68 -0.68 23.46
N LEU A 193 -18.02 -1.56 22.53
CA LEU A 193 -17.04 -2.24 21.69
C LEU A 193 -16.47 -1.28 20.63
N HIS A 194 -15.14 -1.17 20.59
CA HIS A 194 -14.39 -0.35 19.63
C HIS A 194 -13.52 -1.19 18.68
N GLY A 195 -13.25 -2.44 19.00
CA GLY A 195 -12.43 -3.30 18.15
C GLY A 195 -12.03 -4.61 18.80
N LEU A 196 -11.23 -5.37 18.08
CA LEU A 196 -10.67 -6.65 18.53
C LEU A 196 -9.23 -6.77 18.03
N ILE A 197 -8.32 -7.20 18.91
CA ILE A 197 -6.97 -7.61 18.56
C ILE A 197 -6.85 -9.11 18.79
N THR A 198 -6.20 -9.85 17.86
CA THR A 198 -5.99 -11.30 18.01
C THR A 198 -4.51 -11.66 18.08
N SER A 199 -4.22 -12.83 18.71
CA SER A 199 -2.85 -13.34 18.76
C SER A 199 -2.32 -13.69 17.36
N LYS A 200 -3.20 -14.06 16.42
CA LYS A 200 -2.83 -14.33 15.03
C LYS A 200 -2.27 -13.09 14.35
N ASP A 201 -2.90 -11.93 14.57
CA ASP A 201 -2.44 -10.63 14.02
C ASP A 201 -1.05 -10.27 14.57
N MET A 202 -0.78 -10.61 15.86
CA MET A 202 0.53 -10.40 16.48
C MET A 202 1.63 -11.29 15.89
N VAL A 203 1.31 -12.52 15.48
CA VAL A 203 2.26 -13.43 14.81
C VAL A 203 2.60 -12.87 13.43
N THR A 204 1.61 -12.46 12.67
CA THR A 204 1.80 -11.88 11.33
C THR A 204 2.70 -10.63 11.36
N ILE A 205 2.55 -9.78 12.39
CA ILE A 205 3.47 -8.63 12.60
C ILE A 205 4.92 -9.09 12.83
N ALA A 206 5.11 -10.15 13.62
CA ALA A 206 6.44 -10.67 13.92
C ALA A 206 7.12 -11.33 12.70
N GLU A 207 6.33 -11.88 11.77
CA GLU A 207 6.82 -12.50 10.54
C GLU A 207 7.25 -11.46 9.48
N SER A 208 6.72 -10.25 9.52
CA SER A 208 7.03 -9.17 8.57
C SER A 208 7.56 -7.90 9.26
N PRO A 209 8.75 -7.93 9.89
CA PRO A 209 9.29 -6.80 10.66
C PRO A 209 9.64 -5.60 9.78
N GLN A 210 9.80 -5.81 8.47
CA GLN A 210 10.08 -4.77 7.48
C GLN A 210 8.81 -4.17 6.86
N ALA A 211 7.61 -4.64 7.24
CA ALA A 211 6.38 -4.19 6.61
C ALA A 211 6.16 -2.67 6.79
N CYS A 212 5.79 -2.01 5.68
CA CYS A 212 5.38 -0.61 5.70
C CYS A 212 3.91 -0.51 6.13
N LYS A 213 3.67 0.15 7.26
CA LYS A 213 2.34 0.27 7.89
C LYS A 213 2.01 1.71 8.21
N ASP A 214 0.71 2.01 8.24
CA ASP A 214 0.18 3.28 8.71
C ASP A 214 0.12 3.34 10.25
N SER A 215 -0.39 4.43 10.80
CA SER A 215 -0.54 4.62 12.24
C SER A 215 -1.53 3.66 12.91
N LYS A 216 -2.40 3.01 12.13
CA LYS A 216 -3.35 1.99 12.58
C LYS A 216 -2.79 0.57 12.50
N GLY A 217 -1.55 0.41 12.01
CA GLY A 217 -0.90 -0.88 11.80
C GLY A 217 -1.36 -1.61 10.53
N GLN A 218 -2.10 -0.94 9.64
CA GLN A 218 -2.52 -1.47 8.35
C GLN A 218 -1.43 -1.26 7.31
N LEU A 219 -1.34 -2.17 6.33
CA LEU A 219 -0.35 -2.08 5.25
C LEU A 219 -0.54 -0.79 4.42
N LEU A 220 0.58 -0.16 4.05
CA LEU A 220 0.55 1.00 3.16
C LEU A 220 0.19 0.60 1.73
N VAL A 221 -0.69 1.39 1.11
CA VAL A 221 -1.10 1.23 -0.28
C VAL A 221 -1.34 2.58 -0.94
N GLY A 222 -0.86 2.74 -2.17
CA GLY A 222 -1.21 3.86 -3.02
C GLY A 222 -2.21 3.47 -4.09
N ALA A 223 -2.91 4.46 -4.66
CA ALA A 223 -3.85 4.24 -5.74
C ALA A 223 -3.72 5.30 -6.84
N ALA A 224 -3.75 4.86 -8.10
CA ALA A 224 -3.63 5.75 -9.24
C ALA A 224 -4.97 6.40 -9.58
N VAL A 225 -4.92 7.68 -9.95
CA VAL A 225 -6.04 8.44 -10.48
C VAL A 225 -5.66 9.10 -11.82
N GLY A 226 -6.66 9.29 -12.68
CA GLY A 226 -6.47 10.02 -13.94
C GLY A 226 -6.77 11.51 -13.76
N ILE A 227 -6.94 12.19 -14.93
CA ILE A 227 -7.28 13.61 -14.99
C ILE A 227 -8.59 13.88 -15.77
N LYS A 228 -9.29 12.82 -16.17
CA LYS A 228 -10.59 12.92 -16.84
C LYS A 228 -11.69 13.20 -15.81
N GLU A 229 -12.87 13.59 -16.29
CA GLU A 229 -14.06 13.75 -15.46
C GLU A 229 -14.30 12.55 -14.56
N GLY A 230 -14.76 12.78 -13.33
CA GLY A 230 -14.90 11.72 -12.30
C GLY A 230 -13.64 11.42 -11.48
N TYR A 231 -12.50 12.10 -11.77
CA TYR A 231 -11.26 11.82 -11.03
C TYR A 231 -11.34 12.18 -9.54
N LEU A 232 -12.09 13.23 -9.20
CA LEU A 232 -12.19 13.70 -7.81
C LEU A 232 -13.07 12.77 -6.97
N GLU A 233 -14.17 12.30 -7.53
CA GLU A 233 -15.06 11.32 -6.91
C GLU A 233 -14.30 10.01 -6.66
N ARG A 234 -13.55 9.53 -7.65
CA ARG A 234 -12.65 8.38 -7.51
C ARG A 234 -11.61 8.61 -6.42
N ALA A 235 -10.95 9.77 -6.40
CA ALA A 235 -9.95 10.10 -5.40
C ALA A 235 -10.52 10.08 -3.98
N ARG A 236 -11.71 10.66 -3.77
CA ARG A 236 -12.42 10.62 -2.48
C ARG A 236 -12.73 9.19 -2.05
N ALA A 237 -13.32 8.40 -2.92
CA ALA A 237 -13.65 7.01 -2.63
C ALA A 237 -12.42 6.17 -2.26
N LEU A 238 -11.27 6.39 -2.91
CA LEU A 238 -10.02 5.72 -2.59
C LEU A 238 -9.44 6.15 -1.24
N VAL A 239 -9.51 7.44 -0.91
CA VAL A 239 -9.07 7.96 0.40
C VAL A 239 -9.99 7.44 1.51
N ASP A 240 -11.30 7.42 1.29
CA ASP A 240 -12.27 6.86 2.24
C ASP A 240 -12.05 5.35 2.45
N ALA A 241 -11.57 4.63 1.44
CA ALA A 241 -11.15 3.24 1.55
C ALA A 241 -9.79 3.05 2.26
N GLY A 242 -9.08 4.14 2.56
CA GLY A 242 -7.81 4.12 3.29
C GLY A 242 -6.56 4.16 2.43
N ALA A 243 -6.61 4.58 1.16
CA ALA A 243 -5.40 4.79 0.37
C ALA A 243 -4.49 5.84 1.02
N ASP A 244 -3.22 5.49 1.23
CA ASP A 244 -2.23 6.36 1.90
C ASP A 244 -1.64 7.41 0.95
N ALA A 245 -1.59 7.11 -0.36
CA ALA A 245 -1.14 8.02 -1.40
C ALA A 245 -2.02 7.95 -2.64
N LEU A 246 -2.24 9.09 -3.27
CA LEU A 246 -2.83 9.20 -4.61
C LEU A 246 -1.73 9.45 -5.65
N VAL A 247 -1.76 8.72 -6.75
CA VAL A 247 -0.81 8.89 -7.86
C VAL A 247 -1.56 9.45 -9.07
N VAL A 248 -1.33 10.72 -9.38
CA VAL A 248 -1.82 11.33 -10.63
C VAL A 248 -0.96 10.81 -11.78
N ASP A 249 -1.53 9.87 -12.56
CA ASP A 249 -0.80 9.11 -13.56
C ASP A 249 -1.26 9.43 -14.98
N VAL A 250 -0.38 10.10 -15.71
CA VAL A 250 -0.57 10.48 -17.12
C VAL A 250 0.75 10.34 -17.90
N ALA A 251 0.64 10.13 -19.20
CA ALA A 251 1.81 10.00 -20.07
C ALA A 251 2.66 11.27 -20.15
N HIS A 252 2.07 12.46 -19.93
CA HIS A 252 2.74 13.76 -19.88
C HIS A 252 2.18 14.60 -18.74
N GLY A 253 2.94 14.68 -17.64
CA GLY A 253 2.53 15.36 -16.41
C GLY A 253 2.67 16.87 -16.45
N HIS A 254 3.52 17.42 -17.32
CA HIS A 254 3.77 18.86 -17.40
C HIS A 254 2.73 19.55 -18.30
N SER A 255 1.50 19.69 -17.81
CA SER A 255 0.42 20.39 -18.51
C SER A 255 -0.50 21.11 -17.50
N ASP A 256 -1.10 22.23 -17.91
CA ASP A 256 -1.99 23.04 -17.07
C ASP A 256 -3.11 22.22 -16.45
N ARG A 257 -3.66 21.25 -17.21
CA ARG A 257 -4.71 20.36 -16.71
C ARG A 257 -4.24 19.51 -15.53
N VAL A 258 -3.01 19.00 -15.59
CA VAL A 258 -2.43 18.18 -14.49
C VAL A 258 -2.14 19.08 -13.28
N LEU A 259 -1.57 20.26 -13.48
CA LEU A 259 -1.30 21.23 -12.40
C LEU A 259 -2.60 21.59 -11.66
N ASN A 260 -3.67 21.90 -12.40
CA ASN A 260 -4.99 22.19 -11.83
C ASN A 260 -5.59 20.99 -11.05
N VAL A 261 -5.40 19.76 -11.55
CA VAL A 261 -5.85 18.55 -10.85
C VAL A 261 -5.12 18.37 -9.53
N ILE A 262 -3.79 18.54 -9.51
CA ILE A 262 -2.99 18.43 -8.29
C ILE A 262 -3.44 19.48 -7.26
N GLN A 263 -3.56 20.75 -7.65
CA GLN A 263 -4.02 21.83 -6.79
C GLN A 263 -5.40 21.52 -6.19
N LYS A 264 -6.32 20.99 -7.00
CA LYS A 264 -7.67 20.63 -6.55
C LYS A 264 -7.65 19.46 -5.59
N LEU A 265 -6.87 18.40 -5.88
CA LEU A 265 -6.71 17.26 -4.96
C LEU A 265 -6.14 17.70 -3.62
N LYS A 266 -5.08 18.51 -3.61
CA LYS A 266 -4.47 19.03 -2.37
C LYS A 266 -5.39 19.95 -1.57
N LYS A 267 -6.27 20.70 -2.24
CA LYS A 267 -7.26 21.55 -1.57
C LYS A 267 -8.38 20.71 -0.93
N GLU A 268 -8.86 19.68 -1.62
CA GLU A 268 -10.03 18.90 -1.22
C GLU A 268 -9.69 17.70 -0.32
N LEU A 269 -8.47 17.15 -0.47
CA LEU A 269 -7.99 15.94 0.20
C LEU A 269 -6.60 16.20 0.82
N SER A 270 -6.51 17.22 1.68
CA SER A 270 -5.24 17.69 2.26
C SER A 270 -4.54 16.64 3.15
N GLN A 271 -5.28 15.63 3.63
CA GLN A 271 -4.80 14.57 4.52
C GLN A 271 -4.02 13.46 3.79
N VAL A 272 -4.08 13.39 2.45
CA VAL A 272 -3.40 12.36 1.66
C VAL A 272 -2.26 12.95 0.84
N ASP A 273 -1.17 12.21 0.69
CA ASP A 273 -0.07 12.63 -0.17
C ASP A 273 -0.41 12.41 -1.64
N VAL A 274 -0.08 13.40 -2.47
CA VAL A 274 -0.28 13.38 -3.92
C VAL A 274 1.06 13.24 -4.63
N ILE A 275 1.27 12.10 -5.29
CA ILE A 275 2.40 11.82 -6.17
C ILE A 275 1.99 12.22 -7.58
N ALA A 276 2.78 13.05 -8.25
CA ALA A 276 2.44 13.54 -9.57
C ALA A 276 3.46 13.13 -10.64
N GLY A 277 3.00 12.78 -11.82
CA GLY A 277 3.86 12.42 -12.96
C GLY A 277 3.07 12.01 -14.22
N ASN A 278 3.81 11.69 -15.31
CA ASN A 278 5.27 11.65 -15.36
C ASN A 278 5.83 12.92 -16.00
N VAL A 279 6.97 13.34 -15.49
CA VAL A 279 7.78 14.42 -16.09
C VAL A 279 9.20 13.89 -16.36
N ALA A 280 10.00 14.65 -17.10
CA ALA A 280 11.39 14.31 -17.40
C ALA A 280 12.31 15.54 -17.49
N THR A 281 11.83 16.71 -16.99
CA THR A 281 12.58 17.97 -17.05
C THR A 281 12.53 18.70 -15.72
N PRO A 282 13.57 19.55 -15.44
CA PRO A 282 13.60 20.42 -14.25
C PRO A 282 12.38 21.32 -14.11
N GLU A 283 11.93 21.93 -15.22
CA GLU A 283 10.80 22.85 -15.27
C GLU A 283 9.50 22.11 -14.86
N GLY A 284 9.24 20.95 -15.49
CA GLY A 284 8.07 20.13 -15.14
C GLY A 284 8.08 19.69 -13.68
N THR A 285 9.25 19.35 -13.14
CA THR A 285 9.41 19.02 -11.73
C THR A 285 9.06 20.19 -10.82
N LYS A 286 9.59 21.38 -11.08
CA LYS A 286 9.30 22.59 -10.30
C LYS A 286 7.83 22.96 -10.33
N ASP A 287 7.19 22.87 -11.50
CA ASP A 287 5.78 23.23 -11.67
C ASP A 287 4.85 22.24 -10.94
N LEU A 288 5.15 20.92 -10.96
CA LEU A 288 4.40 19.94 -10.17
C LEU A 288 4.55 20.20 -8.67
N ILE A 289 5.75 20.52 -8.20
CA ILE A 289 6.03 20.87 -6.80
C ILE A 289 5.28 22.15 -6.41
N ALA A 290 5.29 23.17 -7.24
CA ALA A 290 4.57 24.43 -7.03
C ALA A 290 3.05 24.21 -7.01
N ALA A 291 2.52 23.26 -7.77
CA ALA A 291 1.13 22.86 -7.73
C ALA A 291 0.73 22.09 -6.45
N GLY A 292 1.71 21.68 -5.63
CA GLY A 292 1.49 21.02 -4.34
C GLY A 292 1.76 19.51 -4.31
N ALA A 293 2.46 18.97 -5.30
CA ALA A 293 2.85 17.56 -5.28
C ALA A 293 3.75 17.22 -4.07
N ASP A 294 3.51 16.10 -3.43
CA ASP A 294 4.28 15.60 -2.28
C ASP A 294 5.42 14.66 -2.71
N ALA A 295 5.37 14.17 -3.95
CA ALA A 295 6.46 13.50 -4.64
C ALA A 295 6.29 13.67 -6.16
N VAL A 296 7.39 13.59 -6.91
CA VAL A 296 7.37 13.68 -8.37
C VAL A 296 7.87 12.38 -9.00
N LYS A 297 7.08 11.83 -9.92
CA LYS A 297 7.41 10.61 -10.66
C LYS A 297 8.03 10.97 -12.01
N VAL A 298 9.27 10.52 -12.23
CA VAL A 298 10.14 10.91 -13.35
C VAL A 298 10.35 9.74 -14.30
N GLY A 299 10.03 9.96 -15.57
CA GLY A 299 10.26 9.00 -16.65
C GLY A 299 9.28 9.15 -17.81
N ILE A 300 9.79 9.56 -18.96
CA ILE A 300 9.05 9.66 -20.22
C ILE A 300 9.71 8.76 -21.25
N GLY A 301 9.01 7.70 -21.67
CA GLY A 301 9.48 6.79 -22.71
C GLY A 301 10.58 5.81 -22.28
N SER A 302 10.89 5.68 -20.98
CA SER A 302 11.95 4.82 -20.45
C SER A 302 11.49 3.39 -20.12
N GLY A 303 10.19 3.14 -20.01
CA GLY A 303 9.65 1.82 -19.69
C GLY A 303 9.93 0.78 -20.77
N SER A 304 10.16 -0.48 -20.38
CA SER A 304 10.52 -1.58 -21.28
C SER A 304 9.48 -1.90 -22.36
N ILE A 305 8.21 -1.63 -22.05
CA ILE A 305 7.05 -1.82 -22.96
C ILE A 305 6.41 -0.49 -23.37
N CYS A 306 7.08 0.64 -23.06
CA CYS A 306 6.60 1.96 -23.44
C CYS A 306 6.89 2.24 -24.91
N ILE A 307 5.84 2.56 -25.67
CA ILE A 307 5.94 2.89 -27.11
C ILE A 307 5.99 4.40 -27.36
N THR A 308 5.96 5.25 -26.36
CA THR A 308 5.92 6.71 -26.49
C THR A 308 7.05 7.23 -27.38
N ARG A 309 8.29 6.78 -27.18
CA ARG A 309 9.43 7.19 -28.01
C ARG A 309 9.26 6.81 -29.48
N ILE A 310 8.66 5.64 -29.75
CA ILE A 310 8.46 5.14 -31.10
C ILE A 310 7.33 5.87 -31.81
N VAL A 311 6.22 6.11 -31.09
CA VAL A 311 5.00 6.68 -31.65
C VAL A 311 5.06 8.21 -31.75
N THR A 312 5.60 8.86 -30.72
CA THR A 312 5.57 10.35 -30.63
C THR A 312 6.94 11.01 -30.86
N GLY A 313 8.03 10.24 -30.81
CA GLY A 313 9.39 10.76 -30.82
C GLY A 313 9.79 11.49 -29.52
N ALA A 314 8.90 11.51 -28.51
CA ALA A 314 9.14 12.18 -27.23
C ALA A 314 9.73 11.23 -26.19
N GLY A 315 10.65 11.73 -25.38
CA GLY A 315 11.28 11.00 -24.26
C GLY A 315 12.63 11.59 -23.87
N VAL A 316 13.09 11.23 -22.67
CA VAL A 316 14.42 11.61 -22.17
C VAL A 316 15.12 10.36 -21.67
N PRO A 317 16.44 10.20 -21.90
CA PRO A 317 17.25 9.15 -21.29
C PRO A 317 17.16 9.19 -19.77
N GLN A 318 16.86 8.04 -19.15
CA GLN A 318 16.30 8.00 -17.78
C GLN A 318 17.28 8.49 -16.71
N LEU A 319 18.57 8.17 -16.83
CA LEU A 319 19.57 8.61 -15.85
C LEU A 319 19.63 10.15 -15.79
N THR A 320 19.74 10.78 -16.97
CA THR A 320 19.76 12.25 -17.08
C THR A 320 18.47 12.87 -16.56
N ALA A 321 17.30 12.29 -16.93
CA ALA A 321 16.02 12.80 -16.44
C ALA A 321 15.94 12.77 -14.92
N VAL A 322 16.34 11.67 -14.28
CA VAL A 322 16.32 11.54 -12.82
C VAL A 322 17.29 12.52 -12.16
N LEU A 323 18.52 12.63 -12.66
CA LEU A 323 19.53 13.55 -12.12
C LEU A 323 19.02 14.99 -12.13
N GLU A 324 18.61 15.49 -13.30
CA GLU A 324 18.17 16.87 -13.47
C GLU A 324 16.89 17.19 -12.67
N CYS A 325 15.95 16.25 -12.60
CA CYS A 325 14.73 16.42 -11.79
C CYS A 325 15.04 16.38 -10.29
N ALA A 326 15.99 15.53 -9.85
CA ALA A 326 16.41 15.47 -8.45
C ALA A 326 17.09 16.78 -8.00
N GLU A 327 18.00 17.33 -8.82
CA GLU A 327 18.61 18.64 -8.59
C GLU A 327 17.54 19.75 -8.50
N ALA A 328 16.54 19.72 -9.38
CA ALA A 328 15.45 20.69 -9.38
C ALA A 328 14.56 20.61 -8.14
N ALA A 329 14.44 19.44 -7.52
CA ALA A 329 13.64 19.19 -6.32
C ALA A 329 14.40 19.40 -5.01
N GLU A 330 15.73 19.53 -5.03
CA GLU A 330 16.60 19.55 -3.85
C GLU A 330 16.19 20.62 -2.82
N ALA A 331 15.98 21.85 -3.26
CA ALA A 331 15.61 22.97 -2.39
C ALA A 331 14.25 22.76 -1.69
N SER A 332 13.32 22.09 -2.35
CA SER A 332 11.98 21.80 -1.82
C SER A 332 11.92 20.53 -0.97
N LYS A 333 12.96 19.69 -1.02
CA LYS A 333 13.04 18.37 -0.36
C LYS A 333 11.87 17.45 -0.74
N VAL A 334 11.31 17.61 -1.94
CA VAL A 334 10.26 16.74 -2.47
C VAL A 334 10.90 15.51 -3.07
N PRO A 335 10.53 14.28 -2.64
CA PRO A 335 11.11 13.05 -3.14
C PRO A 335 10.88 12.84 -4.64
N ILE A 336 11.86 12.25 -5.32
CA ILE A 336 11.79 11.84 -6.72
C ILE A 336 11.65 10.32 -6.81
N ILE A 337 10.71 9.86 -7.60
CA ILE A 337 10.49 8.44 -7.91
C ILE A 337 10.95 8.20 -9.35
N ALA A 338 11.99 7.39 -9.54
CA ALA A 338 12.44 7.01 -10.87
C ALA A 338 11.54 5.91 -11.45
N ASP A 339 10.79 6.24 -12.50
CA ASP A 339 9.81 5.35 -13.12
C ASP A 339 10.24 4.93 -14.52
N GLY A 340 10.52 3.64 -14.69
CA GLY A 340 10.92 3.04 -15.96
C GLY A 340 12.45 2.92 -16.15
N GLY A 341 12.83 2.06 -17.08
CA GLY A 341 14.24 1.79 -17.40
C GLY A 341 14.96 0.82 -16.45
N ILE A 342 14.32 0.39 -15.37
CA ILE A 342 14.87 -0.53 -14.38
C ILE A 342 14.71 -1.98 -14.85
N ARG A 343 15.83 -2.69 -15.07
CA ARG A 343 15.86 -4.08 -15.56
C ARG A 343 16.61 -5.03 -14.63
N ASN A 344 17.41 -4.48 -13.72
CA ASN A 344 18.20 -5.23 -12.76
C ASN A 344 18.49 -4.38 -11.51
N SER A 345 19.06 -5.00 -10.47
CA SER A 345 19.40 -4.31 -9.21
C SER A 345 20.44 -3.19 -9.38
N GLY A 346 21.34 -3.31 -10.34
CA GLY A 346 22.32 -2.26 -10.64
C GLY A 346 21.67 -0.98 -11.13
N ASP A 347 20.58 -1.07 -11.90
CA ASP A 347 19.83 0.11 -12.37
C ASP A 347 19.14 0.82 -11.20
N ILE A 348 18.62 0.06 -10.21
CA ILE A 348 18.08 0.62 -8.95
C ILE A 348 19.15 1.45 -8.26
N THR A 349 20.35 0.88 -8.07
CA THR A 349 21.45 1.55 -7.38
C THR A 349 21.89 2.83 -8.11
N LYS A 350 21.94 2.79 -9.45
CA LYS A 350 22.27 3.98 -10.27
C LYS A 350 21.20 5.07 -10.15
N ALA A 351 19.91 4.70 -10.17
CA ALA A 351 18.82 5.66 -10.00
C ALA A 351 18.87 6.38 -8.63
N LEU A 352 19.14 5.61 -7.56
CA LEU A 352 19.30 6.16 -6.21
C LEU A 352 20.56 7.04 -6.11
N ALA A 353 21.65 6.64 -6.73
CA ALA A 353 22.92 7.39 -6.71
C ALA A 353 22.82 8.77 -7.38
N VAL A 354 21.92 8.94 -8.35
CA VAL A 354 21.67 10.23 -9.03
C VAL A 354 20.50 11.02 -8.43
N GLY A 355 20.03 10.64 -7.23
CA GLY A 355 19.11 11.44 -6.44
C GLY A 355 17.65 10.97 -6.41
N ALA A 356 17.29 9.83 -7.02
CA ALA A 356 15.98 9.23 -6.78
C ALA A 356 15.86 8.79 -5.32
N SER A 357 14.72 9.04 -4.69
CA SER A 357 14.41 8.54 -3.35
C SER A 357 13.90 7.10 -3.40
N SER A 358 13.19 6.73 -4.47
CA SER A 358 12.70 5.39 -4.72
C SER A 358 12.59 5.10 -6.22
N VAL A 359 12.39 3.84 -6.56
CA VAL A 359 12.22 3.40 -7.95
C VAL A 359 10.88 2.70 -8.13
N MET A 360 10.19 2.99 -9.23
CA MET A 360 8.97 2.28 -9.62
C MET A 360 9.31 1.19 -10.63
N ILE A 361 8.90 -0.04 -10.31
CA ILE A 361 9.24 -1.24 -11.06
C ILE A 361 7.97 -1.87 -11.66
N GLY A 362 7.98 -2.08 -12.98
CA GLY A 362 6.93 -2.76 -13.72
C GLY A 362 7.35 -4.15 -14.17
N SER A 363 8.16 -4.24 -15.23
CA SER A 363 8.44 -5.49 -15.94
C SER A 363 9.12 -6.57 -15.09
N MET A 364 9.97 -6.21 -14.13
CA MET A 364 10.60 -7.19 -13.23
C MET A 364 9.58 -7.87 -12.29
N LEU A 365 8.46 -7.20 -11.99
CA LEU A 365 7.40 -7.72 -11.12
C LEU A 365 6.25 -8.36 -11.90
N ALA A 366 6.09 -8.07 -13.19
CA ALA A 366 4.95 -8.53 -14.00
C ALA A 366 4.86 -10.07 -14.14
N GLY A 367 5.95 -10.81 -13.92
CA GLY A 367 6.00 -12.26 -14.02
C GLY A 367 5.87 -13.00 -12.68
N THR A 368 5.74 -12.29 -11.57
CA THR A 368 5.63 -12.90 -10.23
C THR A 368 4.25 -13.50 -9.99
N GLU A 369 4.10 -14.33 -8.98
CA GLU A 369 2.81 -14.95 -8.64
C GLU A 369 1.78 -13.92 -8.19
N GLU A 370 2.22 -12.87 -7.53
CA GLU A 370 1.40 -11.78 -6.97
C GLU A 370 0.88 -10.80 -8.04
N SER A 371 1.52 -10.76 -9.22
CA SER A 371 1.04 -9.88 -10.30
C SER A 371 -0.30 -10.37 -10.85
N PRO A 372 -1.19 -9.47 -11.31
CA PRO A 372 -2.46 -9.84 -11.93
C PRO A 372 -2.29 -10.67 -13.21
N GLY A 373 -3.35 -11.35 -13.58
CA GLY A 373 -3.44 -12.08 -14.84
C GLY A 373 -3.23 -13.59 -14.72
N VAL A 374 -3.63 -14.29 -15.78
CA VAL A 374 -3.60 -15.76 -15.85
C VAL A 374 -2.20 -16.24 -16.22
N THR A 375 -1.72 -17.24 -15.48
CA THR A 375 -0.47 -17.93 -15.83
C THR A 375 -0.71 -18.89 -16.99
N VAL A 376 0.06 -18.75 -18.08
CA VAL A 376 0.01 -19.61 -19.26
C VAL A 376 1.22 -20.50 -19.28
N MET A 377 1.01 -21.80 -19.53
CA MET A 377 2.10 -22.75 -19.72
C MET A 377 2.51 -22.81 -21.18
N ARG A 378 3.78 -22.58 -21.50
CA ARG A 378 4.34 -22.71 -22.85
C ARG A 378 5.70 -23.40 -22.77
N ASN A 379 5.85 -24.52 -23.46
CA ASN A 379 7.11 -25.30 -23.47
C ASN A 379 7.62 -25.66 -22.06
N GLY A 380 6.71 -26.04 -21.13
CA GLY A 380 7.05 -26.39 -19.76
C GLY A 380 7.42 -25.22 -18.85
N ARG A 381 7.29 -23.98 -19.31
CA ARG A 381 7.54 -22.77 -18.53
C ARG A 381 6.27 -21.97 -18.31
N LYS A 382 6.17 -21.34 -17.13
CA LYS A 382 5.09 -20.41 -16.77
C LYS A 382 5.38 -19.04 -17.36
N TYR A 383 4.37 -18.41 -17.96
CA TYR A 383 4.40 -17.05 -18.49
C TYR A 383 3.18 -16.28 -18.02
N LYS A 384 3.33 -14.98 -17.82
CA LYS A 384 2.21 -14.03 -17.66
C LYS A 384 2.26 -13.00 -18.79
N LEU A 385 1.08 -12.53 -19.21
CA LEU A 385 0.98 -11.46 -20.18
C LEU A 385 1.39 -10.14 -19.51
N HIS A 386 2.26 -9.39 -20.15
CA HIS A 386 2.63 -8.04 -19.73
C HIS A 386 2.41 -7.05 -20.88
N ARG A 387 1.72 -5.93 -20.60
CA ARG A 387 1.37 -4.94 -21.61
C ARG A 387 1.54 -3.51 -21.11
N GLY A 388 1.78 -2.57 -22.05
CA GLY A 388 1.78 -1.14 -21.79
C GLY A 388 0.37 -0.60 -21.51
N MET A 389 0.32 0.56 -20.88
CA MET A 389 -0.91 1.22 -20.47
C MET A 389 -1.34 2.35 -21.42
N ALA A 390 -0.57 2.60 -22.50
CA ALA A 390 -0.88 3.57 -23.55
C ALA A 390 -1.38 2.88 -24.82
#